data_32a23a5e1aaa46946faeb393e910211c
#
_entry.id   32a23a5e1aaa46946faeb393e910211c
#
_cell.length_a   1.000
_cell.length_b   1.000
_cell.length_c   1.000
_cell.angle_alpha   90.00
_cell.angle_beta   90.00
_cell.angle_gamma   90.00
#
_symmetry.space_group_name_H-M   'P 1'
#
loop_
_entity.id
_entity.type
_entity.pdbx_description
1 polymer ?
#
loop_
_entity_poly.entity_id
_entity_poly.type
_entity_poly.pdbx_seq_one_letter_code
_entity_poly.pdbx_strand_id
1 'polypeptide(L)'
;DGHISTFTIPTNGASITKVASFEHDNSYGIFNSLIRIDQNKFMLAYKASDNDGHVKMFTIPDDGSSITEALTLEHETSYNQWNSLQMLDYDNFILAYEGSSNDGYIKTFNYPQIATSTLPRISTSTIAANNSTIAVTFNEPVFNTTGGSGNLEASDFSLALSGGNATLASATPTSISASGNTYTLGMNLSGEASGFEKITVTPVNDGIFDASDN
;
A
#
# COMPACT_ATOMS: atom_id res chain seq x y z
N ASP A 1 -2.95 -29.22 -1.85
CA ASP A 1 -3.10 -28.21 -0.81
C ASP A 1 -2.41 -26.91 -1.25
N GLY A 2 -3.06 -25.78 -1.01
CA GLY A 2 -2.49 -24.44 -1.26
C GLY A 2 -2.00 -23.81 0.05
N HIS A 3 -0.74 -23.37 0.10
CA HIS A 3 -0.18 -22.75 1.31
C HIS A 3 0.44 -21.38 1.03
N ILE A 4 0.27 -20.46 1.99
CA ILE A 4 1.07 -19.24 2.11
C ILE A 4 2.03 -19.44 3.28
N SER A 5 3.28 -19.07 3.12
CA SER A 5 4.29 -19.15 4.18
C SER A 5 5.13 -17.88 4.25
N THR A 6 5.51 -17.52 5.46
CA THR A 6 6.46 -16.44 5.73
C THR A 6 7.82 -16.99 6.08
N PHE A 7 8.86 -16.24 5.72
CA PHE A 7 10.24 -16.64 5.94
C PHE A 7 11.06 -15.45 6.43
N THR A 8 12.03 -15.71 7.30
CA THR A 8 13.09 -14.77 7.61
C THR A 8 14.36 -15.13 6.85
N ILE A 9 15.02 -14.09 6.33
CA ILE A 9 16.32 -14.19 5.67
C ILE A 9 17.23 -13.16 6.35
N PRO A 10 18.30 -13.55 7.06
CA PRO A 10 19.21 -12.61 7.67
C PRO A 10 19.94 -11.79 6.59
N THR A 11 20.44 -10.62 6.95
CA THR A 11 21.07 -9.67 6.01
C THR A 11 22.26 -10.25 5.22
N ASN A 12 22.93 -11.27 5.75
CA ASN A 12 24.01 -11.98 5.07
C ASN A 12 23.52 -13.07 4.10
N GLY A 13 22.20 -13.32 4.01
CA GLY A 13 21.61 -14.33 3.13
C GLY A 13 21.96 -15.78 3.47
N ALA A 14 22.53 -16.05 4.64
CA ALA A 14 23.13 -17.37 4.97
C ALA A 14 22.08 -18.47 5.23
N SER A 15 20.83 -18.12 5.47
CA SER A 15 19.75 -19.09 5.75
C SER A 15 18.39 -18.55 5.36
N ILE A 16 17.42 -19.46 5.15
CA ILE A 16 16.00 -19.14 5.01
C ILE A 16 15.28 -19.96 6.06
N THR A 17 14.59 -19.29 7.00
CA THR A 17 13.83 -19.95 8.06
C THR A 17 12.35 -19.65 7.92
N LYS A 18 11.53 -20.70 7.85
CA LYS A 18 10.06 -20.54 7.82
C LYS A 18 9.58 -20.08 9.20
N VAL A 19 8.76 -19.02 9.22
CA VAL A 19 8.19 -18.41 10.43
C VAL A 19 6.77 -18.91 10.65
N ALA A 20 5.88 -18.72 9.67
CA ALA A 20 4.50 -19.15 9.72
C ALA A 20 4.06 -19.82 8.42
N SER A 21 2.97 -20.56 8.48
CA SER A 21 2.31 -21.16 7.31
C SER A 21 0.80 -21.17 7.54
N PHE A 22 0.06 -20.88 6.48
CA PHE A 22 -1.40 -20.93 6.46
C PHE A 22 -1.85 -21.70 5.23
N GLU A 23 -2.73 -22.67 5.42
CA GLU A 23 -3.38 -23.42 4.34
C GLU A 23 -4.57 -22.62 3.82
N HIS A 24 -4.44 -22.04 2.62
CA HIS A 24 -5.51 -21.24 2.04
C HIS A 24 -6.54 -22.06 1.23
N ASP A 25 -6.16 -23.29 0.88
CA ASP A 25 -7.04 -24.27 0.23
C ASP A 25 -6.59 -25.69 0.60
N ASN A 26 -7.52 -26.51 1.10
CA ASN A 26 -7.24 -27.84 1.65
C ASN A 26 -7.21 -28.96 0.60
N SER A 27 -7.34 -28.62 -0.68
CA SER A 27 -7.35 -29.62 -1.74
C SER A 27 -6.59 -29.18 -2.99
N TYR A 28 -6.69 -27.91 -3.46
CA TYR A 28 -6.20 -27.54 -4.79
C TYR A 28 -5.71 -26.10 -4.87
N GLY A 29 -5.02 -25.44 -4.30
CA GLY A 29 -4.59 -24.05 -4.44
C GLY A 29 -3.47 -23.85 -5.47
N ILE A 30 -3.83 -23.75 -6.77
CA ILE A 30 -2.87 -23.60 -7.87
C ILE A 30 -3.07 -22.30 -8.68
N PHE A 31 -2.13 -22.02 -9.60
CA PHE A 31 -2.11 -20.78 -10.40
C PHE A 31 -2.17 -19.52 -9.54
N ASN A 32 -1.40 -19.52 -8.48
CA ASN A 32 -1.38 -18.49 -7.46
C ASN A 32 -0.76 -17.17 -7.98
N SER A 33 -1.44 -16.05 -7.71
CA SER A 33 -0.90 -14.70 -7.89
C SER A 33 -1.08 -13.92 -6.59
N LEU A 34 0.02 -13.55 -5.95
CA LEU A 34 0.06 -12.86 -4.66
C LEU A 34 0.60 -11.45 -4.82
N ILE A 35 -0.11 -10.48 -4.29
CA ILE A 35 0.35 -9.09 -4.22
C ILE A 35 0.29 -8.58 -2.78
N ARG A 36 1.17 -7.62 -2.47
CA ARG A 36 1.08 -6.81 -1.25
C ARG A 36 0.20 -5.60 -1.53
N ILE A 37 -0.80 -5.35 -0.67
CA ILE A 37 -1.72 -4.23 -0.77
C ILE A 37 -1.26 -3.08 0.12
N ASP A 38 -0.85 -3.42 1.34
CA ASP A 38 -0.47 -2.48 2.38
C ASP A 38 0.64 -3.09 3.24
N GLN A 39 1.10 -2.38 4.27
CA GLN A 39 2.21 -2.82 5.11
C GLN A 39 2.05 -4.26 5.58
N ASN A 40 0.86 -4.65 6.02
CA ASN A 40 0.54 -5.97 6.55
C ASN A 40 -0.64 -6.67 5.86
N LYS A 41 -1.07 -6.20 4.69
CA LYS A 41 -2.18 -6.78 3.92
C LYS A 41 -1.72 -7.34 2.58
N PHE A 42 -2.20 -8.53 2.26
CA PHE A 42 -1.85 -9.25 1.03
C PHE A 42 -3.12 -9.79 0.38
N MET A 43 -3.14 -9.84 -0.94
CA MET A 43 -4.22 -10.45 -1.71
C MET A 43 -3.67 -11.56 -2.58
N LEU A 44 -4.36 -12.70 -2.59
CA LEU A 44 -4.04 -13.89 -3.35
C LEU A 44 -5.19 -14.22 -4.29
N ALA A 45 -4.94 -14.31 -5.59
CA ALA A 45 -5.84 -14.95 -6.54
C ALA A 45 -5.34 -16.35 -6.84
N TYR A 46 -6.23 -17.35 -6.89
CA TYR A 46 -5.87 -18.74 -7.16
C TYR A 46 -7.04 -19.54 -7.73
N LYS A 47 -6.74 -20.72 -8.25
CA LYS A 47 -7.74 -21.72 -8.66
C LYS A 47 -7.96 -22.71 -7.52
N ALA A 48 -9.21 -22.90 -7.14
CA ALA A 48 -9.64 -23.85 -6.12
C ALA A 48 -9.94 -25.26 -6.70
N SER A 49 -10.35 -26.18 -5.83
CA SER A 49 -10.59 -27.61 -6.16
C SER A 49 -11.76 -27.87 -7.11
N ASP A 50 -12.75 -26.98 -7.09
CA ASP A 50 -13.94 -27.02 -7.95
C ASP A 50 -13.70 -26.46 -9.36
N ASN A 51 -12.47 -26.06 -9.64
CA ASN A 51 -11.99 -25.33 -10.82
C ASN A 51 -12.32 -23.83 -10.80
N ASP A 52 -12.93 -23.33 -9.76
CA ASP A 52 -13.36 -21.96 -9.62
C ASP A 52 -12.21 -21.02 -9.28
N GLY A 53 -12.39 -19.74 -9.57
CA GLY A 53 -11.43 -18.71 -9.27
C GLY A 53 -11.76 -18.00 -7.95
N HIS A 54 -10.82 -17.98 -7.02
CA HIS A 54 -10.96 -17.32 -5.73
C HIS A 54 -9.95 -16.19 -5.56
N VAL A 55 -10.38 -15.16 -4.83
CA VAL A 55 -9.50 -14.13 -4.29
C VAL A 55 -9.64 -14.13 -2.78
N LYS A 56 -8.51 -14.23 -2.08
CA LYS A 56 -8.45 -14.16 -0.62
C LYS A 56 -7.54 -13.02 -0.19
N MET A 57 -7.89 -12.41 0.94
CA MET A 57 -7.06 -11.42 1.59
C MET A 57 -6.56 -11.93 2.92
N PHE A 58 -5.31 -11.58 3.22
CA PHE A 58 -4.61 -11.96 4.43
C PHE A 58 -4.02 -10.74 5.14
N THR A 59 -4.03 -10.80 6.46
CA THR A 59 -3.23 -9.93 7.32
C THR A 59 -2.02 -10.72 7.80
N ILE A 60 -0.83 -10.15 7.56
CA ILE A 60 0.47 -10.72 7.94
C ILE A 60 1.29 -9.59 8.58
N PRO A 61 1.57 -9.63 9.90
CA PRO A 61 2.37 -8.60 10.55
C PRO A 61 3.80 -8.56 9.98
N ASP A 62 4.49 -7.44 10.18
CA ASP A 62 5.83 -7.20 9.61
C ASP A 62 6.89 -8.23 10.03
N ASP A 63 6.74 -8.81 11.22
CA ASP A 63 7.61 -9.89 11.70
C ASP A 63 7.29 -11.26 11.07
N GLY A 64 6.18 -11.35 10.31
CA GLY A 64 5.73 -12.58 9.67
C GLY A 64 5.25 -13.66 10.62
N SER A 65 5.01 -13.34 11.90
CA SER A 65 4.73 -14.30 12.97
C SER A 65 3.40 -15.05 12.80
N SER A 66 2.46 -14.48 12.06
CA SER A 66 1.15 -15.08 11.80
C SER A 66 0.62 -14.75 10.42
N ILE A 67 -0.33 -15.56 9.92
CA ILE A 67 -1.08 -15.32 8.70
C ILE A 67 -2.54 -15.52 9.04
N THR A 68 -3.36 -14.48 8.88
CA THR A 68 -4.79 -14.52 9.19
C THR A 68 -5.59 -14.18 7.92
N GLU A 69 -6.52 -15.05 7.56
CA GLU A 69 -7.46 -14.78 6.48
C GLU A 69 -8.48 -13.71 6.92
N ALA A 70 -8.62 -12.65 6.13
CA ALA A 70 -9.50 -11.53 6.42
C ALA A 70 -10.75 -11.54 5.52
N LEU A 71 -10.62 -11.99 4.27
CA LEU A 71 -11.70 -11.98 3.29
C LEU A 71 -11.52 -13.09 2.26
N THR A 72 -12.63 -13.62 1.78
CA THR A 72 -12.70 -14.54 0.63
C THR A 72 -13.77 -14.07 -0.34
N LEU A 73 -13.47 -14.15 -1.64
CA LEU A 73 -14.39 -13.88 -2.74
C LEU A 73 -14.17 -14.93 -3.84
N GLU A 74 -15.24 -15.57 -4.24
CA GLU A 74 -15.28 -16.35 -5.49
C GLU A 74 -15.56 -15.41 -6.66
N HIS A 75 -14.62 -15.29 -7.59
CA HIS A 75 -14.73 -14.38 -8.71
C HIS A 75 -15.11 -15.06 -10.03
N GLU A 76 -14.94 -16.38 -10.09
CA GLU A 76 -15.24 -17.20 -11.26
C GLU A 76 -15.76 -18.56 -10.80
N THR A 77 -16.92 -18.99 -11.32
CA THR A 77 -17.67 -20.19 -10.89
C THR A 77 -17.55 -21.38 -11.82
N SER A 78 -16.72 -21.29 -12.86
CA SER A 78 -16.68 -22.38 -13.87
C SER A 78 -15.29 -22.88 -14.18
N TYR A 79 -14.34 -22.00 -14.41
CA TYR A 79 -12.97 -22.35 -14.76
C TYR A 79 -12.04 -21.17 -14.57
N ASN A 80 -10.93 -21.38 -13.91
CA ASN A 80 -9.94 -20.37 -13.66
C ASN A 80 -8.51 -20.92 -13.75
N GLN A 81 -7.64 -20.26 -14.52
CA GLN A 81 -6.20 -20.56 -14.56
C GLN A 81 -5.38 -19.29 -14.82
N TRP A 82 -4.07 -19.38 -14.63
CA TRP A 82 -3.09 -18.36 -15.00
C TRP A 82 -3.40 -16.97 -14.44
N ASN A 83 -3.74 -16.91 -13.16
CA ASN A 83 -4.06 -15.67 -12.48
C ASN A 83 -2.89 -14.69 -12.49
N SER A 84 -3.18 -13.44 -12.85
CA SER A 84 -2.26 -12.31 -12.74
C SER A 84 -3.00 -11.15 -12.09
N LEU A 85 -2.72 -10.91 -10.82
CA LEU A 85 -3.35 -9.88 -10.00
C LEU A 85 -2.41 -8.68 -9.89
N GLN A 86 -2.98 -7.48 -10.00
CA GLN A 86 -2.24 -6.23 -9.81
C GLN A 86 -3.11 -5.16 -9.15
N MET A 87 -2.50 -4.32 -8.35
CA MET A 87 -3.13 -3.13 -7.80
C MET A 87 -3.15 -2.02 -8.86
N LEU A 88 -4.31 -1.40 -9.11
CA LEU A 88 -4.47 -0.22 -9.95
C LEU A 88 -4.25 1.06 -9.14
N ASP A 89 -4.90 1.11 -8.00
CA ASP A 89 -4.73 2.11 -6.95
C ASP A 89 -4.98 1.44 -5.60
N TYR A 90 -5.05 2.21 -4.52
CA TYR A 90 -5.18 1.64 -3.18
C TYR A 90 -6.46 0.82 -2.96
N ASP A 91 -7.56 1.17 -3.63
CA ASP A 91 -8.87 0.56 -3.43
C ASP A 91 -9.29 -0.36 -4.59
N ASN A 92 -8.56 -0.34 -5.72
CA ASN A 92 -8.93 -1.04 -6.93
C ASN A 92 -7.85 -1.99 -7.41
N PHE A 93 -8.26 -3.19 -7.75
CA PHE A 93 -7.42 -4.27 -8.26
C PHE A 93 -7.90 -4.71 -9.63
N ILE A 94 -6.97 -5.16 -10.45
CA ILE A 94 -7.24 -5.80 -11.73
C ILE A 94 -6.70 -7.24 -11.68
N LEU A 95 -7.49 -8.18 -12.15
CA LEU A 95 -7.13 -9.57 -12.31
C LEU A 95 -7.30 -9.99 -13.76
N ALA A 96 -6.23 -10.43 -14.39
CA ALA A 96 -6.27 -11.14 -15.66
C ALA A 96 -6.18 -12.64 -15.40
N TYR A 97 -6.98 -13.44 -16.08
CA TYR A 97 -7.00 -14.90 -15.92
C TYR A 97 -7.53 -15.57 -17.18
N GLU A 98 -7.27 -16.87 -17.32
CA GLU A 98 -7.92 -17.73 -18.30
C GLU A 98 -9.17 -18.34 -17.68
N GLY A 99 -10.32 -18.14 -18.32
CA GLY A 99 -11.59 -18.70 -17.93
C GLY A 99 -12.04 -19.85 -18.84
N SER A 100 -13.34 -20.13 -18.87
CA SER A 100 -13.93 -21.19 -19.68
C SER A 100 -13.63 -20.98 -21.17
N SER A 101 -13.50 -22.08 -21.90
CA SER A 101 -13.20 -22.11 -23.35
C SER A 101 -11.79 -21.63 -23.72
N ASN A 102 -10.87 -21.54 -22.78
CA ASN A 102 -9.52 -20.96 -22.91
C ASN A 102 -9.54 -19.49 -23.32
N ASP A 103 -10.59 -18.76 -22.96
CA ASP A 103 -10.71 -17.34 -23.21
C ASP A 103 -10.02 -16.52 -22.11
N GLY A 104 -9.39 -15.42 -22.50
CA GLY A 104 -8.78 -14.48 -21.57
C GLY A 104 -9.81 -13.49 -21.01
N TYR A 105 -9.82 -13.33 -19.70
CA TYR A 105 -10.71 -12.41 -18.99
C TYR A 105 -9.92 -11.39 -18.19
N ILE A 106 -10.53 -10.22 -18.04
CA ILE A 106 -10.06 -9.17 -17.11
C ILE A 106 -11.23 -8.75 -16.24
N LYS A 107 -11.02 -8.77 -14.92
CA LYS A 107 -11.98 -8.27 -13.92
C LYS A 107 -11.32 -7.20 -13.05
N THR A 108 -12.11 -6.22 -12.65
CA THR A 108 -11.71 -5.24 -11.65
C THR A 108 -12.48 -5.49 -10.36
N PHE A 109 -11.81 -5.31 -9.23
CA PHE A 109 -12.40 -5.43 -7.90
C PHE A 109 -12.17 -4.13 -7.16
N ASN A 110 -13.21 -3.66 -6.50
CA ASN A 110 -13.08 -2.62 -5.50
C ASN A 110 -12.92 -3.30 -4.14
N TYR A 111 -11.85 -2.96 -3.43
CA TYR A 111 -11.67 -3.37 -2.06
C TYR A 111 -12.47 -2.40 -1.18
N PRO A 112 -13.61 -2.81 -0.62
CA PRO A 112 -14.34 -1.96 0.30
C PRO A 112 -13.41 -1.71 1.50
N GLN A 113 -13.16 -0.45 1.78
CA GLN A 113 -12.47 -0.05 3.00
C GLN A 113 -13.24 -0.65 4.17
N ILE A 114 -12.74 -1.75 4.72
CA ILE A 114 -13.22 -2.21 6.02
C ILE A 114 -12.78 -1.11 6.97
N ALA A 115 -13.77 -0.34 7.43
CA ALA A 115 -13.61 0.72 8.40
C ALA A 115 -13.24 0.11 9.76
N THR A 116 -11.98 -0.33 9.89
CA THR A 116 -11.36 -0.67 11.16
C THR A 116 -9.87 -0.40 10.99
N SER A 117 -9.45 0.80 11.40
CA SER A 117 -8.05 1.20 11.48
C SER A 117 -7.34 1.21 10.12
N THR A 118 -7.74 2.14 9.25
CA THR A 118 -6.92 2.50 8.09
C THR A 118 -5.72 3.27 8.60
N LEU A 119 -4.51 2.81 8.31
CA LEU A 119 -3.31 3.61 8.56
C LEU A 119 -3.46 4.96 7.84
N PRO A 120 -3.10 6.05 8.46
CA PRO A 120 -3.11 7.36 7.82
C PRO A 120 -2.16 7.34 6.62
N ARG A 121 -2.64 7.81 5.48
CA ARG A 121 -1.85 7.87 4.25
C ARG A 121 -2.14 9.14 3.45
N ILE A 122 -1.16 9.56 2.69
CA ILE A 122 -1.35 10.62 1.70
C ILE A 122 -2.14 10.04 0.51
N SER A 123 -3.38 10.50 0.34
CA SER A 123 -4.28 10.09 -0.75
C SER A 123 -4.03 10.87 -2.04
N THR A 124 -3.68 12.16 -1.92
CA THR A 124 -3.35 13.01 -3.06
C THR A 124 -2.23 13.99 -2.72
N SER A 125 -1.51 14.44 -3.74
CA SER A 125 -0.54 15.52 -3.62
C SER A 125 -0.63 16.47 -4.82
N THR A 126 -0.41 17.76 -4.58
CA THR A 126 -0.42 18.79 -5.63
C THR A 126 0.68 19.82 -5.35
N ILE A 127 1.50 20.07 -6.36
CA ILE A 127 2.54 21.11 -6.30
C ILE A 127 1.96 22.44 -6.78
N ALA A 128 2.23 23.53 -6.07
CA ALA A 128 1.84 24.86 -6.50
C ALA A 128 2.56 25.24 -7.81
N ALA A 129 1.90 26.02 -8.67
CA ALA A 129 2.43 26.39 -9.99
C ALA A 129 3.77 27.15 -9.92
N ASN A 130 4.05 27.81 -8.81
CA ASN A 130 5.32 28.51 -8.54
C ASN A 130 6.38 27.65 -7.85
N ASN A 131 6.10 26.35 -7.65
CA ASN A 131 6.96 25.39 -6.96
C ASN A 131 7.34 25.76 -5.52
N SER A 132 6.61 26.67 -4.86
CA SER A 132 6.91 27.10 -3.50
C SER A 132 6.36 26.18 -2.42
N THR A 133 5.32 25.40 -2.74
CA THR A 133 4.63 24.52 -1.79
C THR A 133 4.18 23.24 -2.45
N ILE A 134 4.04 22.19 -1.64
CA ILE A 134 3.31 20.96 -1.98
C ILE A 134 2.17 20.77 -0.99
N ALA A 135 0.95 20.61 -1.49
CA ALA A 135 -0.20 20.20 -0.68
C ALA A 135 -0.31 18.68 -0.69
N VAL A 136 -0.45 18.07 0.47
CA VAL A 136 -0.73 16.64 0.66
C VAL A 136 -2.03 16.49 1.41
N THR A 137 -2.90 15.58 0.94
CA THR A 137 -4.18 15.30 1.59
C THR A 137 -4.17 13.88 2.14
N PHE A 138 -4.44 13.74 3.42
CA PHE A 138 -4.61 12.42 4.04
C PHE A 138 -6.01 11.89 3.80
N ASN A 139 -6.15 10.57 3.81
CA ASN A 139 -7.42 9.86 3.71
C ASN A 139 -8.33 10.08 4.93
N GLU A 140 -7.76 10.52 6.06
CA GLU A 140 -8.44 10.68 7.35
C GLU A 140 -7.76 11.77 8.19
N PRO A 141 -8.37 12.22 9.30
CA PRO A 141 -7.73 13.11 10.25
C PRO A 141 -6.47 12.48 10.84
N VAL A 142 -5.41 13.28 10.91
CA VAL A 142 -4.11 12.85 11.43
C VAL A 142 -3.61 13.81 12.51
N PHE A 143 -2.79 13.27 13.41
CA PHE A 143 -2.30 13.94 14.63
C PHE A 143 -0.81 13.64 14.81
N ASN A 144 -0.09 14.49 15.54
CA ASN A 144 1.32 14.23 15.87
C ASN A 144 1.51 13.62 17.27
N THR A 145 0.43 13.32 17.95
CA THR A 145 0.45 12.70 19.28
C THR A 145 -0.61 11.58 19.30
N THR A 146 -0.28 10.48 19.95
CA THR A 146 -1.21 9.36 20.17
C THR A 146 -2.48 9.82 20.93
N GLY A 147 -3.57 9.06 20.78
CA GLY A 147 -4.87 9.39 21.35
C GLY A 147 -5.64 10.46 20.55
N GLY A 148 -5.36 10.61 19.25
CA GLY A 148 -6.08 11.53 18.36
C GLY A 148 -5.92 13.00 18.75
N SER A 149 -4.73 13.42 19.15
CA SER A 149 -4.46 14.76 19.63
C SER A 149 -3.19 15.36 19.00
N GLY A 150 -3.07 16.69 19.12
CA GLY A 150 -1.95 17.44 18.57
C GLY A 150 -2.12 17.79 17.09
N ASN A 151 -1.43 18.83 16.65
CA ASN A 151 -1.43 19.27 15.26
C ASN A 151 -0.10 18.89 14.63
N LEU A 152 -0.12 18.50 13.35
CA LEU A 152 1.10 18.22 12.62
C LEU A 152 1.97 19.48 12.50
N GLU A 153 3.26 19.28 12.61
CA GLU A 153 4.31 20.25 12.45
C GLU A 153 5.15 19.97 11.20
N ALA A 154 5.95 20.93 10.75
CA ALA A 154 6.83 20.75 9.60
C ALA A 154 7.85 19.62 9.82
N SER A 155 8.26 19.39 11.06
CA SER A 155 9.17 18.32 11.47
C SER A 155 8.60 16.92 11.33
N ASP A 156 7.26 16.78 11.22
CA ASP A 156 6.59 15.48 11.03
C ASP A 156 6.69 14.98 9.59
N PHE A 157 7.26 15.80 8.68
CA PHE A 157 7.44 15.49 7.28
C PHE A 157 8.90 15.60 6.84
N SER A 158 9.28 14.72 5.93
CA SER A 158 10.55 14.79 5.21
C SER A 158 10.30 14.93 3.71
N LEU A 159 11.01 15.86 3.08
CA LEU A 159 10.99 16.10 1.65
C LEU A 159 12.27 15.55 1.00
N ALA A 160 12.14 14.92 -0.15
CA ALA A 160 13.28 14.54 -0.98
C ALA A 160 13.02 14.96 -2.42
N LEU A 161 14.04 15.46 -3.10
CA LEU A 161 14.00 15.84 -4.51
C LEU A 161 14.99 15.00 -5.30
N SER A 162 14.56 14.50 -6.43
CA SER A 162 15.40 13.71 -7.33
C SER A 162 15.14 14.08 -8.79
N GLY A 163 16.13 13.89 -9.65
CA GLY A 163 16.08 14.28 -11.06
C GLY A 163 16.21 15.80 -11.26
N GLY A 164 16.30 16.21 -12.52
CA GLY A 164 16.36 17.61 -12.93
C GLY A 164 17.58 18.40 -12.43
N ASN A 165 17.45 19.74 -12.45
CA ASN A 165 18.52 20.68 -12.11
C ASN A 165 18.32 21.41 -10.78
N ALA A 166 17.08 21.47 -10.29
CA ALA A 166 16.79 22.09 -9.01
C ALA A 166 17.30 21.26 -7.84
N THR A 167 17.61 21.92 -6.74
CA THR A 167 17.98 21.28 -5.47
C THR A 167 17.07 21.75 -4.35
N LEU A 168 16.87 20.88 -3.36
CA LEU A 168 16.09 21.19 -2.16
C LEU A 168 17.03 21.67 -1.06
N ALA A 169 16.78 22.87 -0.51
CA ALA A 169 17.65 23.46 0.49
C ALA A 169 17.52 22.80 1.88
N SER A 170 16.40 22.16 2.16
CA SER A 170 16.12 21.42 3.40
C SER A 170 15.19 20.26 3.15
N ALA A 171 15.47 19.12 3.79
CA ALA A 171 14.55 18.00 3.82
C ALA A 171 13.32 18.27 4.71
N THR A 172 13.42 19.12 5.71
CA THR A 172 12.26 19.54 6.51
C THR A 172 11.54 20.69 5.80
N PRO A 173 10.19 20.63 5.64
CA PRO A 173 9.43 21.74 5.10
C PRO A 173 9.69 23.06 5.82
N THR A 174 9.69 24.16 5.11
CA THR A 174 9.95 25.49 5.68
C THR A 174 8.74 26.08 6.40
N SER A 175 7.55 25.56 6.13
CA SER A 175 6.29 25.93 6.77
C SER A 175 5.27 24.82 6.62
N ILE A 176 4.23 24.86 7.45
CA ILE A 176 3.06 24.01 7.34
C ILE A 176 1.79 24.84 7.58
N SER A 177 0.74 24.56 6.85
CA SER A 177 -0.62 25.02 7.14
C SER A 177 -1.62 23.90 6.84
N ALA A 178 -2.71 23.82 7.63
CA ALA A 178 -3.69 22.78 7.54
C ALA A 178 -5.08 23.33 7.17
N SER A 179 -5.80 22.58 6.35
CA SER A 179 -7.22 22.81 6.05
C SER A 179 -7.92 21.45 5.93
N GLY A 180 -8.67 21.05 6.97
CA GLY A 180 -9.16 19.68 7.09
C GLY A 180 -8.00 18.68 7.07
N ASN A 181 -8.08 17.67 6.23
CA ASN A 181 -7.03 16.66 6.08
C ASN A 181 -5.91 17.05 5.08
N THR A 182 -5.93 18.29 4.58
CA THR A 182 -4.94 18.77 3.62
C THR A 182 -3.91 19.65 4.33
N TYR A 183 -2.64 19.29 4.16
CA TYR A 183 -1.48 20.01 4.71
C TYR A 183 -0.66 20.58 3.56
N THR A 184 -0.46 21.90 3.59
CA THR A 184 0.37 22.61 2.62
C THR A 184 1.75 22.84 3.24
N LEU A 185 2.75 22.22 2.63
CA LEU A 185 4.14 22.20 3.08
C LEU A 185 4.97 23.17 2.24
N GLY A 186 5.68 24.08 2.88
CA GLY A 186 6.60 25.00 2.22
C GLY A 186 7.86 24.29 1.74
N MET A 187 8.26 24.58 0.50
CA MET A 187 9.50 24.10 -0.10
C MET A 187 10.43 25.27 -0.39
N ASN A 188 11.73 25.08 -0.17
CA ASN A 188 12.75 26.02 -0.58
C ASN A 188 13.63 25.37 -1.64
N LEU A 189 13.27 25.57 -2.92
CA LEU A 189 14.05 25.11 -4.05
C LEU A 189 15.11 26.13 -4.45
N SER A 190 16.28 25.65 -4.83
CA SER A 190 17.37 26.43 -5.38
C SER A 190 17.66 26.00 -6.82
N GLY A 191 17.88 26.94 -7.71
CA GLY A 191 17.99 26.72 -9.14
C GLY A 191 16.62 26.66 -9.84
N GLU A 192 16.65 26.67 -11.18
CA GLU A 192 15.44 26.57 -11.99
C GLU A 192 15.03 25.10 -12.17
N ALA A 193 13.76 24.82 -11.90
CA ALA A 193 13.19 23.49 -12.14
C ALA A 193 13.13 23.20 -13.65
N SER A 194 13.67 22.06 -14.06
CA SER A 194 13.72 21.62 -15.47
C SER A 194 12.48 20.86 -15.92
N GLY A 195 11.58 20.52 -14.98
CA GLY A 195 10.38 19.71 -15.22
C GLY A 195 10.62 18.20 -15.15
N PHE A 196 11.85 17.78 -14.83
CA PHE A 196 12.20 16.36 -14.61
C PHE A 196 12.38 16.04 -13.12
N GLU A 197 12.18 17.02 -12.26
CA GLU A 197 12.25 16.86 -10.82
C GLU A 197 11.07 16.04 -10.31
N LYS A 198 11.38 15.12 -9.38
CA LYS A 198 10.39 14.38 -8.60
C LYS A 198 10.55 14.73 -7.14
N ILE A 199 9.53 15.36 -6.57
CA ILE A 199 9.43 15.58 -5.12
C ILE A 199 8.76 14.39 -4.46
N THR A 200 9.31 13.91 -3.36
CA THR A 200 8.73 12.87 -2.51
C THR A 200 8.49 13.48 -1.13
N VAL A 201 7.29 13.27 -0.60
CA VAL A 201 6.92 13.63 0.78
C VAL A 201 6.79 12.33 1.57
N THR A 202 7.52 12.24 2.67
CA THR A 202 7.49 11.05 3.54
C THR A 202 7.17 11.52 4.96
N PRO A 203 6.16 10.95 5.65
CA PRO A 203 6.00 11.10 7.09
C PRO A 203 7.26 10.64 7.83
N VAL A 204 7.63 11.35 8.89
CA VAL A 204 8.70 10.89 9.79
C VAL A 204 8.16 9.75 10.64
N ASN A 205 8.98 8.71 10.89
CA ASN A 205 8.59 7.59 11.73
C ASN A 205 8.10 8.06 13.10
N ASP A 206 6.98 7.50 13.56
CA ASP A 206 6.32 7.85 14.84
C ASP A 206 5.97 9.35 14.96
N GLY A 207 5.82 10.06 13.84
CA GLY A 207 5.47 11.47 13.78
C GLY A 207 4.02 11.76 13.41
N ILE A 208 3.30 10.78 12.83
CA ILE A 208 1.92 10.96 12.35
C ILE A 208 1.09 9.74 12.72
N PHE A 209 -0.01 10.00 13.42
CA PHE A 209 -0.95 8.99 13.92
C PHE A 209 -2.37 9.29 13.48
N ASP A 210 -3.24 8.30 13.38
CA ASP A 210 -4.68 8.48 13.34
C ASP A 210 -5.28 8.54 14.76
N ALA A 211 -6.61 8.63 14.85
CA ALA A 211 -7.31 8.63 16.15
C ALA A 211 -7.26 7.28 16.89
N SER A 212 -6.78 6.22 16.22
CA SER A 212 -6.65 4.86 16.76
C SER A 212 -5.20 4.47 17.06
N ASP A 213 -4.28 5.45 16.99
CA ASP A 213 -2.86 5.31 17.28
C ASP A 213 -2.10 4.40 16.29
N ASN A 214 -2.54 4.42 15.03
CA ASN A 214 -1.83 3.75 13.93
C ASN A 214 -0.93 4.70 13.19
#